data_cf08ed1b8647a067b933e0e14228cc3a
#
_entry.id   cf08ed1b8647a067b933e0e14228cc3a
#
_cell.length_a   1.000
_cell.length_b   1.000
_cell.length_c   1.000
_cell.angle_alpha   90.00
_cell.angle_beta   90.00
_cell.angle_gamma   90.00
#
_symmetry.space_group_name_H-M   'P 1'
#
loop_
_entity.id
_entity.type
_entity.pdbx_description
1 polymer ?
#
loop_
_entity_poly.entity_id
_entity_poly.type
_entity_poly.pdbx_seq_one_letter_code
_entity_poly.pdbx_strand_id
1 'polypeptide(L)'
;MKDNRFAIYRGRTKLLLSFFIIILAISTGRFFYLQIIKGGELRDLREQNINDFEYIYPKRGRILSKDGIVLAEDRKIYSIAIDLEQKPSKESIQAFANIFADRITFDEIESKVEQSLKLRRSEIVLSTIGQEELAKFLVRGDSLTGFSIIEDYERQYDPHPSFFHVLGHMGYLTESDTDHFSTRINDYDPKLWRKVGKSGIERVYEHELQGKHGKKFFQRNARGDRRVITNEEPFSEGDEITISIDYEAQKLAYELMQGNKGSVVVIDLKDFSIPVAVSTPSISANDLKDISSSQYQELLNDSSRPLFNRAFMGLYPPGSSIKPLFATFAISNSYTNWDETIFDDGFFRFEEEQRVFNAWKEGGHGYTDLNKALIESSNPFFMNLSVKYEKSKFVELLKSSSFGSKLCEDCYPHQYSPLIDDAWKRKNFGKDLFKGDFINLGIGQGYMLTTPLHLSLIAGMLASKGQYKLPHLVNKNDLDFSIDVEIQEADWVKL
;
A
#
# COMPACT_ATOMS: atom_id res chain seq x y z
N MET A 1 -95.22 -37.16 -11.12
CA MET A 1 -94.16 -36.33 -11.78
C MET A 1 -93.39 -35.43 -10.79
N LYS A 2 -93.63 -35.41 -9.50
CA LYS A 2 -92.89 -34.58 -8.53
C LYS A 2 -91.61 -35.22 -7.95
N ASP A 3 -91.54 -36.54 -7.92
CA ASP A 3 -90.42 -37.25 -7.23
C ASP A 3 -89.13 -37.30 -7.98
N ASN A 4 -89.12 -37.19 -9.32
CA ASN A 4 -87.90 -37.27 -10.09
C ASN A 4 -87.03 -35.98 -10.01
N ARG A 5 -87.62 -34.82 -9.75
CA ARG A 5 -86.87 -33.56 -9.60
C ARG A 5 -86.08 -33.53 -8.31
N PHE A 6 -86.65 -34.04 -7.20
CA PHE A 6 -85.93 -34.13 -5.91
C PHE A 6 -84.75 -35.08 -5.93
N ALA A 7 -84.83 -36.19 -6.68
CA ALA A 7 -83.69 -37.12 -6.85
C ALA A 7 -82.53 -36.49 -7.65
N ILE A 8 -82.81 -35.70 -8.70
CA ILE A 8 -81.84 -35.01 -9.52
C ILE A 8 -81.16 -33.88 -8.70
N TYR A 9 -81.90 -33.14 -7.88
CA TYR A 9 -81.34 -32.13 -6.99
C TYR A 9 -80.48 -32.78 -5.91
N ARG A 10 -80.80 -33.88 -5.32
CA ARG A 10 -79.96 -34.63 -4.34
C ARG A 10 -78.72 -35.17 -4.97
N GLY A 11 -78.73 -35.62 -6.22
CA GLY A 11 -77.52 -36.02 -6.95
C GLY A 11 -76.55 -34.88 -7.20
N ARG A 12 -77.07 -33.73 -7.69
CA ARG A 12 -76.25 -32.51 -7.96
C ARG A 12 -75.67 -31.89 -6.67
N THR A 13 -76.42 -31.85 -5.58
CA THR A 13 -75.92 -31.36 -4.28
C THR A 13 -74.86 -32.26 -3.70
N LYS A 14 -74.95 -33.59 -3.83
CA LYS A 14 -73.92 -34.52 -3.42
C LYS A 14 -72.65 -34.33 -4.25
N LEU A 15 -72.78 -34.11 -5.56
CA LEU A 15 -71.63 -33.87 -6.46
C LEU A 15 -70.95 -32.55 -6.14
N LEU A 16 -71.70 -31.49 -5.88
CA LEU A 16 -71.14 -30.19 -5.44
C LEU A 16 -70.45 -30.32 -4.07
N LEU A 17 -71.09 -31.02 -3.11
CA LEU A 17 -70.50 -31.25 -1.79
C LEU A 17 -69.21 -32.05 -1.88
N SER A 18 -69.17 -33.12 -2.70
CA SER A 18 -67.93 -33.89 -2.97
C SER A 18 -66.81 -33.01 -3.59
N PHE A 19 -67.18 -32.15 -4.54
CA PHE A 19 -66.19 -31.18 -5.15
C PHE A 19 -65.66 -30.22 -4.12
N PHE A 20 -66.48 -29.66 -3.23
CA PHE A 20 -66.03 -28.80 -2.15
C PHE A 20 -65.14 -29.53 -1.15
N ILE A 21 -65.48 -30.78 -0.78
CA ILE A 21 -64.63 -31.61 0.10
C ILE A 21 -63.30 -31.90 -0.52
N ILE A 22 -63.20 -32.18 -1.83
CA ILE A 22 -61.95 -32.41 -2.55
C ILE A 22 -61.10 -31.12 -2.56
N ILE A 23 -61.72 -30.00 -2.87
CA ILE A 23 -61.00 -28.71 -2.82
C ILE A 23 -60.44 -28.40 -1.43
N LEU A 24 -61.27 -28.63 -0.41
CA LEU A 24 -60.86 -28.43 0.98
C LEU A 24 -59.74 -29.37 1.38
N ALA A 25 -59.79 -30.64 0.98
CA ALA A 25 -58.75 -31.63 1.24
C ALA A 25 -57.36 -31.22 0.54
N ILE A 26 -57.45 -30.80 -0.73
CA ILE A 26 -56.30 -30.33 -1.47
C ILE A 26 -55.70 -29.06 -0.81
N SER A 27 -56.55 -28.11 -0.44
CA SER A 27 -56.12 -26.88 0.22
C SER A 27 -55.49 -27.17 1.58
N THR A 28 -56.10 -28.01 2.39
CA THR A 28 -55.58 -28.44 3.71
C THR A 28 -54.24 -29.17 3.54
N GLY A 29 -54.13 -30.08 2.58
CA GLY A 29 -52.91 -30.79 2.26
C GLY A 29 -51.78 -29.81 1.80
N ARG A 30 -52.17 -28.81 1.01
CA ARG A 30 -51.22 -27.77 0.58
C ARG A 30 -50.77 -26.88 1.74
N PHE A 31 -51.69 -26.48 2.62
CA PHE A 31 -51.35 -25.75 3.84
C PHE A 31 -50.45 -26.56 4.76
N PHE A 32 -50.74 -27.83 4.98
CA PHE A 32 -49.90 -28.73 5.76
C PHE A 32 -48.48 -28.83 5.15
N TYR A 33 -48.38 -29.03 3.84
CA TYR A 33 -47.11 -29.08 3.14
C TYR A 33 -46.30 -27.80 3.32
N LEU A 34 -46.95 -26.64 3.14
CA LEU A 34 -46.28 -25.34 3.23
C LEU A 34 -45.89 -24.96 4.67
N GLN A 35 -46.75 -25.28 5.66
CA GLN A 35 -46.54 -24.89 7.05
C GLN A 35 -45.67 -25.87 7.85
N ILE A 36 -45.79 -27.17 7.58
CA ILE A 36 -45.12 -28.22 8.35
C ILE A 36 -43.88 -28.73 7.61
N ILE A 37 -44.01 -29.15 6.35
CA ILE A 37 -42.92 -29.78 5.62
C ILE A 37 -41.89 -28.72 5.14
N LYS A 38 -42.41 -27.63 4.54
CA LYS A 38 -41.55 -26.51 4.07
C LYS A 38 -41.47 -25.33 5.05
N GLY A 39 -42.07 -25.45 6.22
CA GLY A 39 -42.17 -24.35 7.17
C GLY A 39 -40.83 -23.85 7.69
N GLY A 40 -39.82 -24.70 7.83
CA GLY A 40 -38.45 -24.32 8.17
C GLY A 40 -37.78 -23.50 7.05
N GLU A 41 -37.76 -24.09 5.85
CA GLU A 41 -37.19 -23.45 4.66
C GLU A 41 -37.84 -22.08 4.35
N LEU A 42 -39.16 -22.01 4.45
CA LEU A 42 -39.91 -20.76 4.24
C LEU A 42 -39.70 -19.74 5.36
N ARG A 43 -39.42 -20.19 6.58
CA ARG A 43 -39.08 -19.31 7.70
C ARG A 43 -37.69 -18.72 7.53
N ASP A 44 -36.71 -19.53 7.11
CA ASP A 44 -35.36 -19.09 6.83
C ASP A 44 -35.34 -18.10 5.65
N LEU A 45 -36.07 -18.39 4.57
CA LEU A 45 -36.25 -17.47 3.44
C LEU A 45 -36.96 -16.17 3.86
N ARG A 46 -37.92 -16.24 4.76
CA ARG A 46 -38.57 -15.05 5.31
C ARG A 46 -37.62 -14.24 6.16
N GLU A 47 -36.81 -14.87 7.01
CA GLU A 47 -35.82 -14.19 7.84
C GLU A 47 -34.74 -13.52 6.96
N GLN A 48 -34.27 -14.18 5.92
CA GLN A 48 -33.34 -13.61 4.94
C GLN A 48 -33.95 -12.43 4.14
N ASN A 49 -35.26 -12.48 3.84
CA ASN A 49 -35.93 -11.42 3.08
C ASN A 49 -36.42 -10.25 3.95
N ILE A 50 -36.58 -10.44 5.25
CA ILE A 50 -37.08 -9.42 6.18
C ILE A 50 -35.93 -8.71 6.89
N ASN A 51 -34.84 -9.42 7.16
CA ASN A 51 -33.68 -8.88 7.83
C ASN A 51 -32.74 -8.31 6.79
N ASP A 52 -32.63 -7.00 6.76
CA ASP A 52 -31.63 -6.24 6.01
C ASP A 52 -30.57 -5.74 6.99
N PHE A 53 -29.39 -5.49 6.55
CA PHE A 53 -28.36 -4.91 7.41
C PHE A 53 -27.55 -3.85 6.66
N GLU A 54 -27.03 -2.92 7.41
CA GLU A 54 -26.15 -1.87 6.96
C GLU A 54 -24.82 -2.00 7.68
N TYR A 55 -23.71 -1.90 6.95
CA TYR A 55 -22.40 -1.90 7.57
C TYR A 55 -22.13 -0.56 8.25
N ILE A 56 -21.63 -0.64 9.50
CA ILE A 56 -21.09 0.52 10.24
C ILE A 56 -19.60 0.50 10.02
N TYR A 57 -19.08 1.50 9.31
CA TYR A 57 -17.67 1.63 9.03
C TYR A 57 -16.96 2.29 10.21
N PRO A 58 -15.90 1.67 10.75
CA PRO A 58 -15.13 2.25 11.83
C PRO A 58 -14.25 3.40 11.30
N LYS A 59 -13.80 4.24 12.23
CA LYS A 59 -12.74 5.19 11.99
C LYS A 59 -11.42 4.44 11.78
N ARG A 60 -10.67 4.79 10.72
CA ARG A 60 -9.35 4.24 10.45
C ARG A 60 -8.33 4.75 11.46
N GLY A 61 -7.43 3.90 11.91
CA GLY A 61 -6.39 4.21 12.87
C GLY A 61 -5.49 5.36 12.44
N ARG A 62 -4.97 6.10 13.40
CA ARG A 62 -4.03 7.19 13.13
C ARG A 62 -2.63 6.65 12.82
N ILE A 63 -1.88 7.41 12.03
CA ILE A 63 -0.44 7.18 11.84
C ILE A 63 0.28 8.36 12.47
N LEU A 64 1.18 8.06 13.40
CA LEU A 64 1.97 9.04 14.14
C LEU A 64 3.44 8.95 13.77
N SER A 65 4.15 10.09 13.83
CA SER A 65 5.62 10.10 13.86
C SER A 65 6.14 9.53 15.19
N LYS A 66 7.45 9.29 15.28
CA LYS A 66 8.08 8.86 16.54
C LYS A 66 7.86 9.86 17.70
N ASP A 67 7.63 11.13 17.36
CA ASP A 67 7.42 12.22 18.31
C ASP A 67 5.93 12.39 18.70
N GLY A 68 5.05 11.49 18.20
CA GLY A 68 3.61 11.52 18.48
C GLY A 68 2.83 12.56 17.66
N ILE A 69 3.43 13.14 16.61
CA ILE A 69 2.75 14.08 15.72
C ILE A 69 1.89 13.29 14.75
N VAL A 70 0.64 13.70 14.55
CA VAL A 70 -0.31 13.04 13.64
C VAL A 70 0.11 13.28 12.19
N LEU A 71 0.43 12.21 11.48
CA LEU A 71 0.80 12.22 10.06
C LEU A 71 -0.39 11.84 9.15
N ALA A 72 -1.29 10.99 9.65
CA ALA A 72 -2.53 10.66 8.97
C ALA A 72 -3.64 10.35 9.99
N GLU A 73 -4.82 10.88 9.75
CA GLU A 73 -6.03 10.62 10.56
C GLU A 73 -7.28 10.67 9.70
N ASP A 74 -8.34 10.04 10.20
CA ASP A 74 -9.67 10.19 9.62
C ASP A 74 -10.37 11.39 10.23
N ARG A 75 -10.85 12.31 9.39
CA ARG A 75 -11.70 13.41 9.78
C ARG A 75 -13.15 13.12 9.41
N LYS A 76 -14.03 13.39 10.35
CA LYS A 76 -15.47 13.29 10.12
C LYS A 76 -15.89 14.31 9.07
N ILE A 77 -16.57 13.83 8.04
CA ILE A 77 -17.15 14.64 6.98
C ILE A 77 -18.64 14.36 6.90
N TYR A 78 -19.37 15.28 6.30
CA TYR A 78 -20.75 15.08 5.92
C TYR A 78 -20.84 14.96 4.40
N SER A 79 -21.65 14.02 3.95
CA SER A 79 -21.92 13.78 2.54
C SER A 79 -23.42 13.74 2.32
N ILE A 80 -23.88 14.07 1.11
CA ILE A 80 -25.27 13.91 0.74
C ILE A 80 -25.37 12.68 -0.15
N ALA A 81 -26.23 11.76 0.24
CA ALA A 81 -26.46 10.50 -0.46
C ALA A 81 -27.94 10.36 -0.88
N ILE A 82 -28.17 9.46 -1.82
CA ILE A 82 -29.52 9.10 -2.26
C ILE A 82 -30.18 8.24 -1.19
N ASP A 83 -31.37 8.65 -0.76
CA ASP A 83 -32.22 7.86 0.12
C ASP A 83 -32.96 6.81 -0.70
N LEU A 84 -32.69 5.54 -0.41
CA LEU A 84 -33.36 4.42 -1.09
C LEU A 84 -34.82 4.22 -0.64
N GLU A 85 -35.21 4.77 0.50
CA GLU A 85 -36.57 4.65 1.04
C GLU A 85 -37.49 5.69 0.37
N GLN A 86 -36.95 6.86 0.09
CA GLN A 86 -37.67 7.95 -0.56
C GLN A 86 -37.00 8.32 -1.88
N LYS A 87 -37.34 7.59 -2.95
CA LYS A 87 -36.78 7.86 -4.27
C LYS A 87 -36.91 9.34 -4.63
N PRO A 88 -35.82 10.04 -5.03
CA PRO A 88 -35.89 11.43 -5.47
C PRO A 88 -36.83 11.60 -6.66
N SER A 89 -37.72 12.57 -6.61
CA SER A 89 -38.52 13.00 -7.78
C SER A 89 -37.68 13.84 -8.74
N LYS A 90 -38.15 14.02 -9.99
CA LYS A 90 -37.45 14.88 -10.94
C LYS A 90 -37.38 16.33 -10.45
N GLU A 91 -38.44 16.80 -9.77
CA GLU A 91 -38.49 18.13 -9.16
C GLU A 91 -37.46 18.25 -8.04
N SER A 92 -37.29 17.22 -7.22
CA SER A 92 -36.25 17.16 -6.16
C SER A 92 -34.84 17.15 -6.72
N ILE A 93 -34.61 16.36 -7.79
CA ILE A 93 -33.32 16.37 -8.50
C ILE A 93 -32.99 17.74 -9.08
N GLN A 94 -33.97 18.39 -9.72
CA GLN A 94 -33.78 19.71 -10.26
C GLN A 94 -33.52 20.79 -9.17
N ALA A 95 -34.23 20.68 -8.05
CA ALA A 95 -34.01 21.57 -6.91
C ALA A 95 -32.59 21.38 -6.33
N PHE A 96 -32.16 20.14 -6.23
CA PHE A 96 -30.81 19.80 -5.76
C PHE A 96 -29.74 20.36 -6.71
N ALA A 97 -29.87 20.11 -8.02
CA ALA A 97 -28.95 20.61 -9.03
C ALA A 97 -28.85 22.14 -9.03
N ASN A 98 -29.97 22.84 -8.78
CA ASN A 98 -29.97 24.30 -8.70
C ASN A 98 -29.25 24.82 -7.44
N ILE A 99 -29.34 24.11 -6.32
CA ILE A 99 -28.70 24.51 -5.05
C ILE A 99 -27.19 24.30 -5.10
N PHE A 100 -26.75 23.24 -5.75
CA PHE A 100 -25.33 22.79 -5.82
C PHE A 100 -24.80 22.83 -7.26
N ALA A 101 -25.25 23.80 -8.06
CA ALA A 101 -24.95 23.92 -9.50
C ALA A 101 -23.42 24.06 -9.79
N ASP A 102 -22.66 24.54 -8.83
CA ASP A 102 -21.20 24.67 -8.88
C ASP A 102 -20.46 23.33 -8.61
N ARG A 103 -21.16 22.30 -8.13
CA ARG A 103 -20.59 21.02 -7.72
C ARG A 103 -21.07 19.83 -8.54
N ILE A 104 -22.30 19.83 -9.03
CA ILE A 104 -22.90 18.67 -9.71
C ILE A 104 -24.04 19.12 -10.64
N THR A 105 -24.16 18.46 -11.79
CA THR A 105 -25.20 18.70 -12.78
C THR A 105 -26.41 17.78 -12.58
N PHE A 106 -27.54 18.18 -13.19
CA PHE A 106 -28.77 17.36 -13.16
C PHE A 106 -28.54 15.95 -13.71
N ASP A 107 -27.86 15.83 -14.86
CA ASP A 107 -27.63 14.54 -15.53
C ASP A 107 -26.75 13.59 -14.69
N GLU A 108 -25.75 14.16 -14.00
CA GLU A 108 -24.91 13.37 -13.07
C GLU A 108 -25.71 12.86 -11.88
N ILE A 109 -26.61 13.66 -11.32
CA ILE A 109 -27.48 13.22 -10.22
C ILE A 109 -28.43 12.14 -10.72
N GLU A 110 -29.08 12.32 -11.87
CA GLU A 110 -30.01 11.35 -12.46
C GLU A 110 -29.29 9.99 -12.69
N SER A 111 -28.08 10.01 -13.24
CA SER A 111 -27.25 8.82 -13.41
C SER A 111 -26.95 8.11 -12.10
N LYS A 112 -26.59 8.86 -11.05
CA LYS A 112 -26.33 8.30 -9.71
C LYS A 112 -27.61 7.71 -9.09
N VAL A 113 -28.76 8.35 -9.29
CA VAL A 113 -30.05 7.82 -8.85
C VAL A 113 -30.38 6.49 -9.55
N GLU A 114 -30.19 6.41 -10.86
CA GLU A 114 -30.39 5.15 -11.59
C GLU A 114 -29.45 4.04 -11.12
N GLN A 115 -28.17 4.36 -10.90
CA GLN A 115 -27.19 3.44 -10.39
C GLN A 115 -27.56 2.95 -8.97
N SER A 116 -27.94 3.87 -8.09
CA SER A 116 -28.39 3.59 -6.73
C SER A 116 -29.57 2.60 -6.70
N LEU A 117 -30.57 2.83 -7.56
CA LEU A 117 -31.75 1.97 -7.67
C LEU A 117 -31.39 0.59 -8.25
N LYS A 118 -30.50 0.55 -9.26
CA LYS A 118 -30.03 -0.70 -9.88
C LYS A 118 -29.24 -1.58 -8.90
N LEU A 119 -28.35 -0.96 -8.14
CA LEU A 119 -27.48 -1.64 -7.18
C LEU A 119 -28.13 -1.84 -5.81
N ARG A 120 -29.31 -1.24 -5.57
CA ARG A 120 -30.00 -1.21 -4.26
C ARG A 120 -29.08 -0.73 -3.14
N ARG A 121 -28.23 0.24 -3.45
CA ARG A 121 -27.23 0.83 -2.56
C ARG A 121 -27.35 2.35 -2.60
N SER A 122 -27.33 2.99 -1.43
CA SER A 122 -27.24 4.45 -1.34
C SER A 122 -25.94 4.93 -1.96
N GLU A 123 -26.03 5.77 -3.00
CA GLU A 123 -24.88 6.39 -3.67
C GLU A 123 -24.67 7.82 -3.17
N ILE A 124 -23.42 8.19 -2.96
CA ILE A 124 -23.04 9.54 -2.57
C ILE A 124 -23.19 10.47 -3.77
N VAL A 125 -24.02 11.49 -3.62
CA VAL A 125 -24.21 12.54 -4.63
C VAL A 125 -23.18 13.63 -4.48
N LEU A 126 -22.99 14.15 -3.26
CA LEU A 126 -21.94 15.09 -2.92
C LEU A 126 -21.15 14.59 -1.73
N SER A 127 -19.86 14.43 -1.89
CA SER A 127 -18.91 14.16 -0.82
C SER A 127 -18.40 15.45 -0.18
N THR A 128 -17.99 15.37 1.07
CA THR A 128 -17.30 16.44 1.80
C THR A 128 -18.00 17.79 1.70
N ILE A 129 -19.24 17.85 2.24
CA ILE A 129 -20.00 19.10 2.29
C ILE A 129 -19.54 19.98 3.46
N GLY A 130 -19.30 21.26 3.16
CA GLY A 130 -18.96 22.28 4.15
C GLY A 130 -20.16 22.72 4.98
N GLN A 131 -19.90 23.51 6.02
CA GLN A 131 -20.98 24.04 6.89
C GLN A 131 -22.03 24.86 6.13
N GLU A 132 -21.62 25.62 5.13
CA GLU A 132 -22.53 26.42 4.30
C GLU A 132 -23.43 25.52 3.44
N GLU A 133 -22.87 24.49 2.82
CA GLU A 133 -23.60 23.51 2.01
C GLU A 133 -24.55 22.68 2.87
N LEU A 134 -24.10 22.30 4.07
CA LEU A 134 -24.92 21.61 5.07
C LEU A 134 -26.11 22.48 5.47
N ALA A 135 -25.89 23.78 5.74
CA ALA A 135 -26.94 24.72 6.07
C ALA A 135 -27.91 24.90 4.89
N LYS A 136 -27.41 25.05 3.65
CA LYS A 136 -28.25 25.14 2.43
C LYS A 136 -29.17 23.92 2.28
N PHE A 137 -28.63 22.72 2.54
CA PHE A 137 -29.40 21.47 2.49
C PHE A 137 -30.47 21.42 3.58
N LEU A 138 -30.13 21.72 4.83
CA LEU A 138 -31.06 21.66 5.97
C LEU A 138 -32.20 22.65 5.86
N VAL A 139 -31.93 23.87 5.40
CA VAL A 139 -32.96 24.93 5.21
C VAL A 139 -33.96 24.55 4.12
N ARG A 140 -33.58 23.78 3.12
CA ARG A 140 -34.41 23.43 1.97
C ARG A 140 -34.82 21.95 1.96
N GLY A 141 -34.68 21.26 3.07
CA GLY A 141 -34.88 19.79 3.20
C GLY A 141 -36.24 19.32 2.65
N ASP A 142 -37.32 20.10 2.83
CA ASP A 142 -38.65 19.77 2.32
C ASP A 142 -38.69 19.65 0.79
N SER A 143 -37.87 20.42 0.07
CA SER A 143 -37.76 20.35 -1.39
C SER A 143 -36.77 19.32 -1.92
N LEU A 144 -35.98 18.72 -1.04
CA LEU A 144 -34.90 17.77 -1.35
C LEU A 144 -35.26 16.32 -0.94
N THR A 145 -36.52 15.97 -1.03
CA THR A 145 -37.00 14.62 -0.73
C THR A 145 -36.25 13.58 -1.54
N GLY A 146 -35.79 12.52 -0.90
CA GLY A 146 -35.01 11.46 -1.53
C GLY A 146 -33.50 11.66 -1.46
N PHE A 147 -33.04 12.67 -0.74
CA PHE A 147 -31.65 12.88 -0.38
C PHE A 147 -31.51 12.92 1.14
N SER A 148 -30.44 12.34 1.65
CA SER A 148 -30.14 12.31 3.09
C SER A 148 -28.69 12.70 3.36
N ILE A 149 -28.47 13.32 4.52
CA ILE A 149 -27.12 13.57 5.02
C ILE A 149 -26.62 12.29 5.67
N ILE A 150 -25.44 11.85 5.25
CA ILE A 150 -24.71 10.76 5.90
C ILE A 150 -23.42 11.28 6.52
N GLU A 151 -23.05 10.71 7.65
CA GLU A 151 -21.74 10.91 8.24
C GLU A 151 -20.79 9.88 7.64
N ASP A 152 -19.60 10.34 7.25
CA ASP A 152 -18.54 9.50 6.67
C ASP A 152 -17.19 9.99 7.20
N TYR A 153 -16.14 9.29 6.86
CA TYR A 153 -14.77 9.65 7.22
C TYR A 153 -13.94 9.86 5.97
N GLU A 154 -13.15 10.93 5.99
CA GLU A 154 -12.16 11.20 4.95
C GLU A 154 -10.76 11.13 5.55
N ARG A 155 -9.89 10.35 4.90
CA ARG A 155 -8.48 10.25 5.28
C ARG A 155 -7.77 11.56 5.03
N GLN A 156 -7.19 12.17 6.05
CA GLN A 156 -6.42 13.40 6.00
C GLN A 156 -4.97 13.11 6.33
N TYR A 157 -4.06 13.56 5.49
CA TYR A 157 -2.60 13.42 5.67
C TYR A 157 -1.99 14.76 6.06
N ASP A 158 -0.81 14.71 6.68
CA ASP A 158 0.03 15.89 6.79
C ASP A 158 0.26 16.45 5.37
N PRO A 159 0.08 17.77 5.16
CA PRO A 159 0.17 18.36 3.82
C PRO A 159 1.60 18.41 3.26
N HIS A 160 2.63 18.21 4.11
CA HIS A 160 4.01 18.32 3.66
C HIS A 160 4.40 17.15 2.74
N PRO A 161 4.96 17.40 1.53
CA PRO A 161 5.22 16.35 0.53
C PRO A 161 6.26 15.30 0.96
N SER A 162 7.07 15.58 1.99
CA SER A 162 8.10 14.65 2.48
C SER A 162 7.55 13.32 2.97
N PHE A 163 6.28 13.28 3.40
CA PHE A 163 5.68 12.08 4.00
C PHE A 163 5.04 11.14 2.99
N PHE A 164 4.74 11.61 1.78
CA PHE A 164 3.99 10.85 0.77
C PHE A 164 4.54 9.43 0.53
N HIS A 165 5.84 9.31 0.28
CA HIS A 165 6.44 8.04 -0.09
C HIS A 165 6.55 7.05 1.08
N VAL A 166 6.49 7.51 2.31
CA VAL A 166 6.48 6.68 3.52
C VAL A 166 5.05 6.31 3.89
N LEU A 167 4.16 7.29 4.00
CA LEU A 167 2.77 7.05 4.38
C LEU A 167 2.00 6.30 3.30
N GLY A 168 2.24 6.64 2.03
CA GLY A 168 1.42 6.20 0.93
C GLY A 168 0.11 6.99 0.84
N HIS A 169 -0.91 6.37 0.28
CA HIS A 169 -2.23 6.98 0.10
C HIS A 169 -3.34 5.94 0.01
N MET A 170 -4.56 6.37 0.25
CA MET A 170 -5.77 5.59 0.04
C MET A 170 -6.26 5.73 -1.41
N GLY A 171 -6.82 4.66 -1.95
CA GLY A 171 -7.44 4.68 -3.28
C GLY A 171 -8.55 3.65 -3.40
N TYR A 172 -9.34 3.75 -4.46
CA TYR A 172 -10.44 2.80 -4.71
C TYR A 172 -9.92 1.37 -4.88
N LEU A 173 -10.68 0.41 -4.36
CA LEU A 173 -10.37 -1.02 -4.47
C LEU A 173 -10.30 -1.46 -5.94
N THR A 174 -9.27 -2.23 -6.28
CA THR A 174 -9.09 -2.88 -7.58
C THR A 174 -9.06 -4.41 -7.42
N GLU A 175 -9.17 -5.15 -8.52
CA GLU A 175 -9.09 -6.63 -8.49
C GLU A 175 -7.74 -7.09 -7.91
N SER A 176 -6.64 -6.44 -8.28
CA SER A 176 -5.30 -6.78 -7.77
C SER A 176 -5.17 -6.55 -6.26
N ASP A 177 -5.90 -5.58 -5.69
CA ASP A 177 -5.92 -5.39 -4.24
C ASP A 177 -6.70 -6.51 -3.56
N THR A 178 -7.82 -6.94 -4.15
CA THR A 178 -8.61 -8.06 -3.64
C THR A 178 -7.77 -9.33 -3.54
N ASP A 179 -7.02 -9.67 -4.58
CA ASP A 179 -6.13 -10.83 -4.59
C ASP A 179 -5.01 -10.70 -3.53
N HIS A 180 -4.44 -9.50 -3.40
CA HIS A 180 -3.37 -9.25 -2.44
C HIS A 180 -3.83 -9.39 -0.98
N PHE A 181 -4.97 -8.81 -0.63
CA PHE A 181 -5.45 -8.80 0.74
C PHE A 181 -6.14 -10.11 1.14
N SER A 182 -6.92 -10.75 0.25
CA SER A 182 -7.60 -12.01 0.54
C SER A 182 -6.66 -13.18 0.83
N THR A 183 -5.44 -13.17 0.30
CA THR A 183 -4.44 -14.21 0.56
C THR A 183 -3.72 -14.05 1.90
N ARG A 184 -3.77 -12.87 2.52
CA ARG A 184 -2.99 -12.55 3.72
C ARG A 184 -3.80 -12.62 5.02
N ILE A 185 -5.13 -12.50 4.96
CA ILE A 185 -5.95 -12.27 6.15
C ILE A 185 -7.24 -13.10 6.05
N ASN A 186 -7.40 -14.09 6.93
CA ASN A 186 -8.52 -15.04 6.91
C ASN A 186 -9.92 -14.42 7.14
N ASP A 187 -10.00 -13.26 7.82
CA ASP A 187 -11.26 -12.59 8.19
C ASP A 187 -11.49 -11.26 7.47
N TYR A 188 -10.64 -10.91 6.51
CA TYR A 188 -10.71 -9.65 5.80
C TYR A 188 -11.38 -9.84 4.43
N ASP A 189 -12.55 -9.20 4.23
CA ASP A 189 -13.18 -9.12 2.92
C ASP A 189 -12.95 -7.70 2.34
N PRO A 190 -11.99 -7.55 1.42
CA PRO A 190 -11.69 -6.25 0.83
C PRO A 190 -12.87 -5.63 0.08
N LYS A 191 -13.84 -6.46 -0.39
CA LYS A 191 -15.03 -6.00 -1.11
C LYS A 191 -15.98 -5.16 -0.26
N LEU A 192 -15.87 -5.25 1.05
CA LEU A 192 -16.67 -4.45 1.99
C LEU A 192 -16.21 -2.99 2.00
N TRP A 193 -14.98 -2.72 1.58
CA TRP A 193 -14.36 -1.40 1.64
C TRP A 193 -14.35 -0.72 0.29
N ARG A 194 -14.61 0.59 0.29
CA ARG A 194 -14.58 1.40 -0.93
C ARG A 194 -13.15 1.81 -1.30
N LYS A 195 -12.34 2.13 -0.29
CA LYS A 195 -10.95 2.58 -0.42
C LYS A 195 -10.06 1.72 0.46
N VAL A 196 -8.85 1.45 -0.02
CA VAL A 196 -7.81 0.68 0.67
C VAL A 196 -6.47 1.37 0.51
N GLY A 197 -5.50 1.05 1.33
CA GLY A 197 -4.12 1.54 1.19
C GLY A 197 -3.47 1.06 -0.11
N LYS A 198 -2.94 1.98 -0.90
CA LYS A 198 -2.31 1.68 -2.21
C LYS A 198 -0.80 1.55 -2.12
N SER A 199 -0.17 2.23 -1.19
CA SER A 199 1.28 2.24 -1.01
C SER A 199 1.63 2.61 0.43
N GLY A 200 2.91 2.52 0.77
CA GLY A 200 3.44 2.93 2.07
C GLY A 200 2.84 2.18 3.25
N ILE A 201 2.90 2.83 4.41
CA ILE A 201 2.34 2.33 5.67
C ILE A 201 0.84 2.03 5.55
N GLU A 202 0.11 2.88 4.80
CA GLU A 202 -1.32 2.66 4.55
C GLU A 202 -1.62 1.27 3.95
N ARG A 203 -0.74 0.77 3.07
CA ARG A 203 -0.92 -0.55 2.44
C ARG A 203 -0.41 -1.70 3.30
N VAL A 204 0.76 -1.51 3.92
CA VAL A 204 1.41 -2.59 4.68
C VAL A 204 0.58 -2.94 5.91
N TYR A 205 0.05 -1.91 6.58
CA TYR A 205 -0.73 -2.00 7.81
C TYR A 205 -2.23 -1.79 7.58
N GLU A 206 -2.71 -2.13 6.37
CA GLU A 206 -4.13 -2.01 6.01
C GLU A 206 -5.05 -2.65 7.05
N HIS A 207 -4.70 -3.85 7.51
CA HIS A 207 -5.54 -4.62 8.42
C HIS A 207 -5.66 -3.98 9.81
N GLU A 208 -4.54 -3.52 10.35
CA GLU A 208 -4.47 -2.88 11.67
C GLU A 208 -5.15 -1.51 11.62
N LEU A 209 -4.85 -0.72 10.59
CA LEU A 209 -5.38 0.63 10.43
C LEU A 209 -6.88 0.64 10.18
N GLN A 210 -7.42 -0.36 9.50
CA GLN A 210 -8.79 -0.34 9.01
C GLN A 210 -9.84 -0.61 10.07
N GLY A 211 -9.51 -1.36 11.12
CA GLY A 211 -10.46 -1.81 12.13
C GLY A 211 -11.44 -2.88 11.63
N LYS A 212 -12.49 -3.11 12.40
CA LYS A 212 -13.55 -4.08 12.06
C LYS A 212 -14.88 -3.36 11.94
N HIS A 213 -15.55 -3.52 10.81
CA HIS A 213 -16.89 -2.97 10.61
C HIS A 213 -17.92 -3.74 11.45
N GLY A 214 -18.93 -3.01 11.91
CA GLY A 214 -20.11 -3.57 12.55
C GLY A 214 -21.25 -3.74 11.56
N LYS A 215 -22.38 -4.27 12.06
CA LYS A 215 -23.61 -4.37 11.29
C LYS A 215 -24.79 -3.88 12.11
N LYS A 216 -25.61 -3.05 11.50
CA LYS A 216 -26.88 -2.60 12.02
C LYS A 216 -28.00 -3.31 11.26
N PHE A 217 -28.83 -4.07 11.99
CA PHE A 217 -29.89 -4.86 11.39
C PHE A 217 -31.21 -4.10 11.35
N PHE A 218 -31.92 -4.26 10.25
CA PHE A 218 -33.22 -3.66 10.00
C PHE A 218 -34.25 -4.73 9.65
N GLN A 219 -35.48 -4.57 10.11
CA GLN A 219 -36.62 -5.31 9.62
C GLN A 219 -37.37 -4.47 8.59
N ARG A 220 -37.65 -5.05 7.41
CA ARG A 220 -38.54 -4.43 6.42
C ARG A 220 -39.96 -4.98 6.60
N ASN A 221 -40.96 -4.09 6.66
CA ASN A 221 -42.33 -4.48 6.59
C ASN A 221 -42.76 -4.74 5.12
N ALA A 222 -43.98 -5.25 4.93
CA ALA A 222 -44.54 -5.54 3.60
C ALA A 222 -44.71 -4.27 2.70
N ARG A 223 -44.57 -3.07 3.28
CA ARG A 223 -44.60 -1.77 2.56
C ARG A 223 -43.20 -1.25 2.21
N GLY A 224 -42.15 -1.93 2.71
CA GLY A 224 -40.76 -1.52 2.49
C GLY A 224 -40.18 -0.63 3.59
N ASP A 225 -40.97 -0.21 4.59
CA ASP A 225 -40.51 0.64 5.69
C ASP A 225 -39.49 -0.13 6.55
N ARG A 226 -38.39 0.49 6.88
CA ARG A 226 -37.33 -0.07 7.74
C ARG A 226 -37.59 0.22 9.21
N ARG A 227 -37.50 -0.79 10.05
CA ARG A 227 -37.48 -0.65 11.50
C ARG A 227 -36.17 -1.20 12.05
N VAL A 228 -35.44 -0.40 12.81
CA VAL A 228 -34.21 -0.82 13.49
C VAL A 228 -34.51 -1.99 14.43
N ILE A 229 -33.78 -3.09 14.30
CA ILE A 229 -33.76 -4.18 15.26
C ILE A 229 -32.64 -3.92 16.27
N THR A 230 -32.89 -4.23 17.52
CA THR A 230 -31.99 -3.95 18.66
C THR A 230 -30.67 -4.73 18.66
N ASN A 231 -30.44 -5.61 17.70
CA ASN A 231 -29.18 -6.36 17.58
C ASN A 231 -28.23 -5.64 16.62
N GLU A 232 -27.20 -5.02 17.17
CA GLU A 232 -26.07 -4.49 16.40
C GLU A 232 -24.86 -5.39 16.62
N GLU A 233 -24.16 -5.77 15.56
CA GLU A 233 -22.81 -6.30 15.68
C GLU A 233 -21.87 -5.11 15.90
N PRO A 234 -21.07 -5.09 16.99
CA PRO A 234 -20.23 -3.94 17.29
C PRO A 234 -19.11 -3.80 16.27
N PHE A 235 -18.75 -2.56 15.95
CA PHE A 235 -17.54 -2.25 15.22
C PHE A 235 -16.36 -2.03 16.18
N SER A 236 -15.12 -2.12 15.69
CA SER A 236 -13.92 -1.65 16.39
C SER A 236 -13.13 -0.70 15.49
N GLU A 237 -12.71 0.43 16.05
CA GLU A 237 -11.83 1.37 15.35
C GLU A 237 -10.49 0.71 14.99
N GLY A 238 -9.81 1.25 13.97
CA GLY A 238 -8.47 0.81 13.59
C GLY A 238 -7.42 1.18 14.63
N ASP A 239 -6.35 0.40 14.66
CA ASP A 239 -5.25 0.60 15.59
C ASP A 239 -4.40 1.81 15.20
N GLU A 240 -3.89 2.51 16.20
CA GLU A 240 -2.93 3.59 16.00
C GLU A 240 -1.54 3.01 15.76
N ILE A 241 -0.83 3.52 14.76
CA ILE A 241 0.51 3.09 14.40
C ILE A 241 1.48 4.25 14.54
N THR A 242 2.52 4.05 15.34
CA THR A 242 3.65 4.98 15.44
C THR A 242 4.79 4.48 14.56
N ILE A 243 5.25 5.33 13.64
CA ILE A 243 6.39 5.04 12.76
C ILE A 243 7.67 5.72 13.26
N SER A 244 8.82 5.20 12.89
CA SER A 244 10.14 5.69 13.32
C SER A 244 10.53 7.05 12.76
N ILE A 245 9.75 7.61 11.83
CA ILE A 245 10.05 8.89 11.18
C ILE A 245 10.08 10.04 12.21
N ASP A 246 11.17 10.77 12.20
CA ASP A 246 11.34 12.03 12.90
C ASP A 246 10.71 13.15 12.08
N TYR A 247 9.71 13.83 12.63
CA TYR A 247 8.89 14.79 11.90
C TYR A 247 9.72 15.94 11.33
N GLU A 248 10.52 16.58 12.18
CA GLU A 248 11.31 17.76 11.76
C GLU A 248 12.49 17.38 10.88
N ALA A 249 13.19 16.27 11.18
CA ALA A 249 14.30 15.81 10.36
C ALA A 249 13.84 15.39 8.95
N GLN A 250 12.67 14.76 8.82
CA GLN A 250 12.08 14.38 7.54
C GLN A 250 11.78 15.62 6.68
N LYS A 251 11.17 16.65 7.26
CA LYS A 251 10.88 17.91 6.57
C LYS A 251 12.15 18.63 6.17
N LEU A 252 13.08 18.80 7.11
CA LEU A 252 14.35 19.45 6.84
C LEU A 252 15.11 18.77 5.68
N ALA A 253 15.20 17.44 5.69
CA ALA A 253 15.83 16.69 4.62
C ALA A 253 15.17 16.94 3.26
N TYR A 254 13.84 17.03 3.23
CA TYR A 254 13.11 17.36 2.00
C TYR A 254 13.39 18.77 1.52
N GLU A 255 13.37 19.76 2.41
CA GLU A 255 13.64 21.16 2.10
C GLU A 255 15.05 21.37 1.56
N LEU A 256 16.05 20.71 2.15
CA LEU A 256 17.45 20.76 1.68
C LEU A 256 17.62 20.13 0.29
N MET A 257 16.73 19.21 -0.09
CA MET A 257 16.74 18.56 -1.40
C MET A 257 15.91 19.29 -2.46
N GLN A 258 15.19 20.37 -2.12
CA GLN A 258 14.35 21.10 -3.07
C GLN A 258 15.14 21.54 -4.32
N GLY A 259 14.51 21.37 -5.49
CA GLY A 259 15.14 21.63 -6.79
C GLY A 259 16.01 20.50 -7.33
N ASN A 260 16.27 19.47 -6.53
CA ASN A 260 17.06 18.30 -6.94
C ASN A 260 16.19 17.04 -7.03
N LYS A 261 16.56 16.13 -7.94
CA LYS A 261 15.98 14.78 -8.02
C LYS A 261 16.90 13.83 -7.24
N GLY A 262 16.36 13.23 -6.17
CA GLY A 262 17.19 12.35 -5.34
C GLY A 262 16.43 11.79 -4.14
N SER A 263 17.19 11.29 -3.18
CA SER A 263 16.65 10.79 -1.92
C SER A 263 17.64 10.94 -0.78
N VAL A 264 17.12 11.02 0.45
CA VAL A 264 17.87 10.96 1.70
C VAL A 264 17.31 9.84 2.54
N VAL A 265 18.15 8.91 2.98
CA VAL A 265 17.78 7.84 3.90
C VAL A 265 18.74 7.85 5.08
N VAL A 266 18.20 7.88 6.29
CA VAL A 266 18.96 7.82 7.54
C VAL A 266 18.52 6.58 8.32
N ILE A 267 19.47 5.83 8.86
CA ILE A 267 19.26 4.69 9.74
C ILE A 267 19.86 5.02 11.11
N ASP A 268 19.10 4.81 12.18
CA ASP A 268 19.61 4.93 13.56
C ASP A 268 20.37 3.65 13.91
N LEU A 269 21.66 3.79 14.27
CA LEU A 269 22.51 2.63 14.58
C LEU A 269 22.16 1.92 15.88
N LYS A 270 21.29 2.47 16.72
CA LYS A 270 20.87 1.84 17.98
C LYS A 270 19.95 0.65 17.74
N ASP A 271 19.03 0.79 16.79
CA ASP A 271 17.99 -0.21 16.54
C ASP A 271 17.72 -0.46 15.05
N PHE A 272 18.41 0.24 14.15
CA PHE A 272 18.22 0.21 12.71
C PHE A 272 16.84 0.71 12.25
N SER A 273 16.16 1.53 13.06
CA SER A 273 14.99 2.26 12.64
C SER A 273 15.34 3.32 11.57
N ILE A 274 14.34 3.74 10.80
CA ILE A 274 14.48 4.73 9.72
C ILE A 274 13.85 6.06 10.16
N PRO A 275 14.60 7.00 10.77
CA PRO A 275 14.07 8.31 11.14
C PRO A 275 13.84 9.24 9.94
N VAL A 276 14.51 9.02 8.81
CA VAL A 276 14.35 9.84 7.59
C VAL A 276 14.35 8.95 6.36
N ALA A 277 13.32 9.12 5.51
CA ALA A 277 13.25 8.50 4.19
C ALA A 277 12.56 9.45 3.20
N VAL A 278 13.33 10.32 2.57
CA VAL A 278 12.86 11.34 1.64
C VAL A 278 13.12 10.95 0.20
N SER A 279 12.17 11.20 -0.68
CA SER A 279 12.32 11.17 -2.14
C SER A 279 11.86 12.49 -2.71
N THR A 280 12.65 13.09 -3.60
CA THR A 280 12.35 14.37 -4.27
C THR A 280 12.43 14.25 -5.81
N PRO A 281 11.57 14.95 -6.56
CA PRO A 281 10.37 15.64 -6.06
C PRO A 281 9.31 14.68 -5.55
N SER A 282 8.34 15.20 -4.81
CA SER A 282 7.20 14.48 -4.26
C SER A 282 5.95 15.37 -4.29
N ILE A 283 4.81 14.81 -3.90
CA ILE A 283 3.51 15.49 -3.78
C ILE A 283 2.96 15.29 -2.36
N SER A 284 1.90 15.99 -2.01
CA SER A 284 1.11 15.64 -0.83
C SER A 284 0.21 14.44 -1.13
N ALA A 285 0.02 13.51 -0.19
CA ALA A 285 -0.97 12.44 -0.35
C ALA A 285 -2.41 12.99 -0.50
N ASN A 286 -2.65 14.19 0.03
CA ASN A 286 -3.93 14.88 -0.13
C ASN A 286 -4.20 15.29 -1.59
N ASP A 287 -3.18 15.51 -2.42
CA ASP A 287 -3.33 15.87 -3.84
C ASP A 287 -3.91 14.73 -4.69
N LEU A 288 -3.86 13.49 -4.18
CA LEU A 288 -4.46 12.33 -4.83
C LEU A 288 -5.93 12.09 -4.45
N LYS A 289 -6.47 12.90 -3.54
CA LYS A 289 -7.89 12.87 -3.23
C LYS A 289 -8.67 13.45 -4.39
N ASP A 290 -9.71 12.74 -4.81
CA ASP A 290 -10.65 13.20 -5.86
C ASP A 290 -9.97 13.67 -7.17
N ILE A 291 -8.73 13.22 -7.41
CA ILE A 291 -7.97 13.52 -8.62
C ILE A 291 -8.66 12.91 -9.84
N SER A 292 -8.82 13.68 -10.89
CA SER A 292 -9.35 13.17 -12.16
C SER A 292 -8.36 12.22 -12.85
N SER A 293 -8.87 11.33 -13.71
CA SER A 293 -8.01 10.42 -14.47
C SER A 293 -7.01 11.17 -15.36
N SER A 294 -7.35 12.34 -15.90
CA SER A 294 -6.43 13.16 -16.69
C SER A 294 -5.29 13.73 -15.85
N GLN A 295 -5.60 14.32 -14.69
CA GLN A 295 -4.58 14.84 -13.76
C GLN A 295 -3.66 13.73 -13.23
N TYR A 296 -4.21 12.54 -12.94
CA TYR A 296 -3.38 11.40 -12.54
C TYR A 296 -2.44 10.96 -13.67
N GLN A 297 -2.91 10.95 -14.93
CA GLN A 297 -2.06 10.66 -16.10
C GLN A 297 -0.97 11.73 -16.30
N GLU A 298 -1.25 12.99 -16.02
CA GLU A 298 -0.22 14.05 -16.03
C GLU A 298 0.88 13.77 -15.01
N LEU A 299 0.53 13.38 -13.76
CA LEU A 299 1.51 13.00 -12.74
C LEU A 299 2.35 11.77 -13.14
N LEU A 300 1.72 10.77 -13.80
CA LEU A 300 2.43 9.58 -14.29
C LEU A 300 3.42 9.91 -15.42
N ASN A 301 3.07 10.87 -16.28
CA ASN A 301 3.88 11.28 -17.42
C ASN A 301 4.88 12.40 -17.07
N ASP A 302 4.84 12.94 -15.86
CA ASP A 302 5.79 13.95 -15.43
C ASP A 302 7.23 13.41 -15.46
N SER A 303 8.09 14.07 -16.22
CA SER A 303 9.51 13.71 -16.37
C SER A 303 10.29 13.78 -15.05
N SER A 304 9.79 14.51 -14.07
CA SER A 304 10.36 14.57 -12.73
C SER A 304 10.02 13.36 -11.88
N ARG A 305 8.97 12.58 -12.27
CA ARG A 305 8.47 11.38 -11.60
C ARG A 305 8.21 11.58 -10.11
N PRO A 306 7.29 12.46 -9.71
CA PRO A 306 7.04 12.76 -8.30
C PRO A 306 6.42 11.57 -7.54
N LEU A 307 5.77 10.62 -8.23
CA LEU A 307 5.20 9.42 -7.64
C LEU A 307 6.23 8.29 -7.43
N PHE A 308 7.45 8.43 -7.96
CA PHE A 308 8.47 7.40 -7.86
C PHE A 308 9.24 7.47 -6.54
N ASN A 309 9.12 6.46 -5.70
CA ASN A 309 9.84 6.34 -4.43
C ASN A 309 11.32 6.02 -4.67
N ARG A 310 12.17 7.06 -4.75
CA ARG A 310 13.60 6.90 -5.01
C ARG A 310 14.34 6.25 -3.86
N ALA A 311 13.88 6.47 -2.64
CA ALA A 311 14.53 5.93 -1.44
C ALA A 311 14.50 4.40 -1.39
N PHE A 312 13.35 3.80 -1.77
CA PHE A 312 13.12 2.36 -1.65
C PHE A 312 13.10 1.61 -2.99
N MET A 313 12.81 2.32 -4.10
CA MET A 313 12.65 1.71 -5.42
C MET A 313 13.77 2.04 -6.41
N GLY A 314 14.47 3.15 -6.20
CA GLY A 314 15.50 3.59 -7.12
C GLY A 314 16.73 2.69 -7.06
N LEU A 315 17.12 2.11 -8.19
CA LEU A 315 18.35 1.34 -8.33
C LEU A 315 19.41 2.18 -9.03
N TYR A 316 20.49 2.45 -8.32
CA TYR A 316 21.58 3.30 -8.78
C TYR A 316 22.93 2.59 -8.61
N PRO A 317 23.92 2.81 -9.50
CA PRO A 317 25.28 2.37 -9.26
C PRO A 317 25.82 3.08 -7.99
N PRO A 318 26.29 2.33 -6.96
CA PRO A 318 26.78 2.93 -5.74
C PRO A 318 28.07 3.74 -5.95
N GLY A 319 28.82 3.42 -6.99
CA GLY A 319 30.11 4.04 -7.26
C GLY A 319 31.07 3.88 -6.08
N SER A 320 31.89 4.90 -5.85
CA SER A 320 32.92 4.85 -4.80
C SER A 320 32.40 4.73 -3.37
N SER A 321 31.11 4.97 -3.13
CA SER A 321 30.53 4.83 -1.78
C SER A 321 30.54 3.39 -1.25
N ILE A 322 30.70 2.36 -2.12
CA ILE A 322 30.81 0.96 -1.73
C ILE A 322 32.26 0.55 -1.40
N LYS A 323 33.28 1.35 -1.76
CA LYS A 323 34.68 1.01 -1.57
C LYS A 323 35.07 0.66 -0.12
N PRO A 324 34.55 1.33 0.91
CA PRO A 324 34.82 0.92 2.30
C PRO A 324 34.41 -0.53 2.58
N LEU A 325 33.27 -1.02 2.07
CA LEU A 325 32.87 -2.42 2.20
C LEU A 325 33.88 -3.36 1.52
N PHE A 326 34.38 -3.00 0.35
CA PHE A 326 35.38 -3.79 -0.37
C PHE A 326 36.77 -3.72 0.27
N ALA A 327 37.13 -2.61 0.89
CA ALA A 327 38.34 -2.52 1.70
C ALA A 327 38.27 -3.46 2.92
N THR A 328 37.14 -3.45 3.62
CA THR A 328 36.87 -4.38 4.74
C THR A 328 37.04 -5.83 4.30
N PHE A 329 36.41 -6.21 3.19
CA PHE A 329 36.53 -7.54 2.60
C PHE A 329 37.96 -7.90 2.21
N ALA A 330 38.69 -6.97 1.63
CA ALA A 330 40.04 -7.21 1.18
C ALA A 330 41.03 -7.42 2.34
N ILE A 331 40.92 -6.66 3.42
CA ILE A 331 41.68 -6.85 4.65
C ILE A 331 41.36 -8.20 5.27
N SER A 332 40.07 -8.53 5.47
CA SER A 332 39.62 -9.79 6.04
C SER A 332 40.17 -11.01 5.32
N ASN A 333 40.23 -10.97 3.99
CA ASN A 333 40.74 -12.10 3.19
C ASN A 333 42.20 -11.99 2.79
N SER A 334 42.98 -11.07 3.37
CA SER A 334 44.40 -10.84 3.06
C SER A 334 44.70 -10.58 1.58
N TYR A 335 43.75 -9.98 0.85
CA TYR A 335 43.97 -9.55 -0.53
C TYR A 335 44.87 -8.29 -0.60
N THR A 336 44.93 -7.52 0.49
CA THR A 336 45.78 -6.38 0.73
C THR A 336 45.99 -6.19 2.24
N ASN A 337 46.92 -5.28 2.57
CA ASN A 337 47.13 -4.76 3.93
C ASN A 337 47.37 -3.24 3.86
N TRP A 338 47.49 -2.61 5.03
CA TRP A 338 47.63 -1.11 5.09
C TRP A 338 48.93 -0.57 4.52
N ASP A 339 49.98 -1.40 4.45
CA ASP A 339 51.32 -1.00 4.02
C ASP A 339 51.61 -1.33 2.53
N GLU A 340 50.71 -2.16 1.91
CA GLU A 340 50.84 -2.50 0.50
C GLU A 340 50.56 -1.28 -0.37
N THR A 341 51.49 -0.91 -1.25
CA THR A 341 51.34 0.21 -2.16
C THR A 341 51.37 -0.24 -3.61
N ILE A 342 50.58 0.44 -4.45
CA ILE A 342 50.65 0.34 -5.90
C ILE A 342 51.02 1.74 -6.47
N PHE A 343 51.53 1.78 -7.69
CA PHE A 343 51.69 3.03 -8.42
C PHE A 343 50.48 3.27 -9.31
N ASP A 344 49.68 4.27 -8.94
CA ASP A 344 48.50 4.72 -9.66
C ASP A 344 48.94 5.82 -10.67
N ASP A 345 49.03 5.47 -11.95
CA ASP A 345 49.35 6.35 -13.06
C ASP A 345 48.14 6.90 -13.81
N GLY A 346 46.95 6.73 -13.22
CA GLY A 346 45.70 7.24 -13.78
C GLY A 346 44.95 6.22 -14.62
N PHE A 347 45.41 4.96 -14.68
CA PHE A 347 44.69 3.89 -15.38
C PHE A 347 45.07 2.52 -14.81
N PHE A 348 44.16 1.55 -15.03
CA PHE A 348 44.35 0.14 -14.71
C PHE A 348 44.47 -0.65 -16.03
N ARG A 349 45.50 -1.46 -16.17
CA ARG A 349 45.69 -2.36 -17.31
C ARG A 349 45.31 -3.78 -16.94
N PHE A 350 44.34 -4.33 -17.62
CA PHE A 350 43.97 -5.72 -17.49
C PHE A 350 44.67 -6.54 -18.61
N GLU A 351 45.81 -7.10 -18.27
CA GLU A 351 46.70 -7.75 -19.23
C GLU A 351 46.06 -8.95 -19.94
N GLU A 352 45.24 -9.73 -19.22
CA GLU A 352 44.54 -10.91 -19.78
C GLU A 352 43.65 -10.59 -21.00
N GLU A 353 43.10 -9.35 -21.07
CA GLU A 353 42.21 -8.91 -22.16
C GLU A 353 42.82 -7.75 -22.96
N GLN A 354 44.03 -7.31 -22.68
CA GLN A 354 44.66 -6.13 -23.25
C GLN A 354 43.81 -4.85 -23.17
N ARG A 355 43.00 -4.73 -22.11
CA ARG A 355 42.08 -3.59 -21.88
C ARG A 355 42.67 -2.62 -20.89
N VAL A 356 42.45 -1.32 -21.18
CA VAL A 356 42.84 -0.21 -20.30
C VAL A 356 41.58 0.45 -19.77
N PHE A 357 41.51 0.66 -18.46
CA PHE A 357 40.45 1.37 -17.75
C PHE A 357 41.00 2.66 -17.20
N ASN A 358 40.52 3.80 -17.68
CA ASN A 358 40.97 5.12 -17.25
C ASN A 358 40.35 5.46 -15.89
N ALA A 359 41.13 6.07 -15.02
CA ALA A 359 40.68 6.70 -13.81
C ALA A 359 40.06 8.08 -14.08
N TRP A 360 39.38 8.64 -13.06
CA TRP A 360 38.83 9.98 -13.14
C TRP A 360 39.92 11.09 -13.04
N LYS A 361 41.05 10.76 -12.40
CA LYS A 361 42.20 11.69 -12.22
C LYS A 361 43.25 11.38 -13.26
N GLU A 362 43.50 12.34 -14.14
CA GLU A 362 44.57 12.25 -15.12
C GLU A 362 45.92 12.26 -14.42
N GLY A 363 46.84 11.36 -14.82
CA GLY A 363 48.14 11.17 -14.19
C GLY A 363 48.12 10.43 -12.85
N GLY A 364 46.93 10.05 -12.37
CA GLY A 364 46.73 9.21 -11.16
C GLY A 364 47.13 9.87 -9.86
N HIS A 365 47.36 9.03 -8.84
CA HIS A 365 47.65 9.46 -7.48
C HIS A 365 49.09 9.12 -7.02
N GLY A 366 49.92 8.54 -7.93
CA GLY A 366 51.25 8.07 -7.60
C GLY A 366 51.23 6.87 -6.66
N TYR A 367 52.25 6.75 -5.79
CA TYR A 367 52.25 5.66 -4.78
C TYR A 367 51.03 5.78 -3.85
N THR A 368 50.22 4.73 -3.84
CA THR A 368 48.92 4.70 -3.20
C THR A 368 48.78 3.41 -2.41
N ASP A 369 48.61 3.54 -1.09
CA ASP A 369 48.23 2.50 -0.17
C ASP A 369 46.67 2.48 0.00
N LEU A 370 46.15 1.56 0.81
CA LEU A 370 44.71 1.42 1.03
C LEU A 370 44.10 2.68 1.66
N ASN A 371 44.78 3.31 2.62
CA ASN A 371 44.30 4.52 3.26
C ASN A 371 44.14 5.67 2.26
N LYS A 372 45.20 5.93 1.48
CA LYS A 372 45.17 6.94 0.42
C LYS A 372 44.16 6.59 -0.67
N ALA A 373 44.02 5.31 -1.03
CA ALA A 373 43.01 4.83 -2.00
C ALA A 373 41.59 5.12 -1.58
N LEU A 374 41.26 5.01 -0.28
CA LEU A 374 39.96 5.38 0.27
C LEU A 374 39.77 6.90 0.27
N ILE A 375 40.72 7.66 0.79
CA ILE A 375 40.65 9.14 0.88
C ILE A 375 40.54 9.79 -0.50
N GLU A 376 41.43 9.41 -1.44
CA GLU A 376 41.50 9.95 -2.79
C GLU A 376 40.56 9.25 -3.77
N SER A 377 39.87 8.23 -3.32
CA SER A 377 38.96 7.41 -4.15
C SER A 377 39.61 6.82 -5.40
N SER A 378 40.86 6.29 -5.28
CA SER A 378 41.60 5.72 -6.40
C SER A 378 40.85 4.54 -7.03
N ASN A 379 40.49 4.67 -8.31
CA ASN A 379 39.88 3.57 -9.08
C ASN A 379 40.93 2.49 -9.41
N PRO A 380 42.15 2.82 -9.92
CA PRO A 380 43.17 1.82 -10.24
C PRO A 380 43.52 0.90 -9.07
N PHE A 381 43.54 1.43 -7.81
CA PHE A 381 43.77 0.62 -6.63
C PHE A 381 42.71 -0.43 -6.45
N PHE A 382 41.41 -0.03 -6.45
CA PHE A 382 40.31 -0.96 -6.25
C PHE A 382 40.06 -1.89 -7.44
N MET A 383 40.37 -1.49 -8.66
CA MET A 383 40.39 -2.36 -9.84
C MET A 383 41.45 -3.44 -9.72
N ASN A 384 42.70 -3.07 -9.35
CA ASN A 384 43.79 -4.01 -9.09
C ASN A 384 43.41 -5.00 -7.95
N LEU A 385 42.80 -4.47 -6.91
CA LEU A 385 42.35 -5.28 -5.77
C LEU A 385 41.27 -6.29 -6.17
N SER A 386 40.27 -5.85 -6.95
CA SER A 386 39.11 -6.64 -7.32
C SER A 386 39.42 -7.85 -8.21
N VAL A 387 40.45 -7.79 -9.04
CA VAL A 387 40.89 -8.94 -9.88
C VAL A 387 41.58 -10.04 -9.07
N LYS A 388 41.99 -9.75 -7.81
CA LYS A 388 42.53 -10.72 -6.86
C LYS A 388 41.40 -11.49 -6.14
N TYR A 389 40.16 -11.01 -6.18
CA TYR A 389 39.05 -11.60 -5.42
C TYR A 389 38.70 -12.99 -5.91
N GLU A 390 38.54 -13.91 -4.95
CA GLU A 390 37.92 -15.19 -5.19
C GLU A 390 36.40 -15.01 -5.36
N LYS A 391 35.87 -15.50 -6.50
CA LYS A 391 34.47 -15.30 -6.87
C LYS A 391 33.48 -15.76 -5.80
N SER A 392 33.72 -16.96 -5.24
CA SER A 392 32.84 -17.51 -4.18
C SER A 392 32.77 -16.59 -2.96
N LYS A 393 33.90 -16.14 -2.46
CA LYS A 393 34.00 -15.24 -1.30
C LYS A 393 33.39 -13.88 -1.57
N PHE A 394 33.56 -13.34 -2.79
CA PHE A 394 32.92 -12.08 -3.16
C PHE A 394 31.40 -12.20 -3.19
N VAL A 395 30.86 -13.31 -3.70
CA VAL A 395 29.40 -13.56 -3.69
C VAL A 395 28.88 -13.75 -2.27
N GLU A 396 29.66 -14.39 -1.36
CA GLU A 396 29.33 -14.50 0.05
C GLU A 396 29.29 -13.16 0.75
N LEU A 397 30.25 -12.27 0.49
CA LEU A 397 30.20 -10.88 0.96
C LEU A 397 28.91 -10.18 0.52
N LEU A 398 28.56 -10.26 -0.77
CA LEU A 398 27.34 -9.63 -1.26
C LEU A 398 26.10 -10.19 -0.58
N LYS A 399 26.03 -11.51 -0.37
CA LYS A 399 24.90 -12.14 0.34
C LYS A 399 24.83 -11.70 1.79
N SER A 400 25.94 -11.75 2.52
CA SER A 400 26.01 -11.31 3.93
C SER A 400 25.75 -9.82 4.09
N SER A 401 26.00 -9.01 3.05
CA SER A 401 25.63 -7.60 2.98
C SER A 401 24.22 -7.38 2.43
N SER A 402 23.34 -8.39 2.43
CA SER A 402 21.91 -8.34 2.07
C SER A 402 21.60 -8.02 0.58
N PHE A 403 22.57 -8.19 -0.35
CA PHE A 403 22.23 -8.15 -1.78
C PHE A 403 21.32 -9.35 -2.13
N GLY A 404 20.30 -9.10 -2.93
CA GLY A 404 19.29 -10.09 -3.32
C GLY A 404 18.20 -10.33 -2.27
N SER A 405 18.24 -9.64 -1.14
CA SER A 405 17.31 -9.83 -0.02
C SER A 405 16.35 -8.66 0.15
N LYS A 406 15.22 -8.92 0.80
CA LYS A 406 14.29 -7.89 1.27
C LYS A 406 14.88 -7.21 2.50
N LEU A 407 15.08 -5.90 2.44
CA LEU A 407 15.74 -5.15 3.49
C LEU A 407 14.79 -4.64 4.58
N CYS A 408 13.55 -4.41 4.24
CA CYS A 408 12.59 -3.75 5.12
C CYS A 408 11.20 -4.31 4.84
N GLU A 409 10.54 -4.87 5.86
CA GLU A 409 9.22 -5.49 5.70
C GLU A 409 8.13 -4.46 5.46
N ASP A 410 8.24 -3.31 6.08
CA ASP A 410 7.25 -2.24 6.09
C ASP A 410 7.55 -1.07 5.13
N CYS A 411 8.62 -1.16 4.36
CA CYS A 411 8.97 -0.20 3.31
C CYS A 411 8.35 -0.63 1.95
N TYR A 412 7.16 -0.18 1.63
CA TYR A 412 6.46 -0.58 0.40
C TYR A 412 6.08 0.63 -0.46
N PRO A 413 6.21 0.57 -1.81
CA PRO A 413 6.91 -0.46 -2.58
C PRO A 413 8.43 -0.39 -2.40
N HIS A 414 9.12 -1.53 -2.56
CA HIS A 414 10.57 -1.58 -2.48
C HIS A 414 11.17 -2.46 -3.59
N GLN A 415 12.43 -2.20 -3.91
CA GLN A 415 13.21 -2.95 -4.89
C GLN A 415 14.42 -3.60 -4.20
N TYR A 416 14.80 -4.77 -4.66
CA TYR A 416 16.01 -5.45 -4.19
C TYR A 416 17.23 -4.97 -4.95
N SER A 417 18.34 -4.72 -4.23
CA SER A 417 19.65 -4.63 -4.86
C SER A 417 20.03 -6.02 -5.37
N PRO A 418 20.29 -6.21 -6.67
CA PRO A 418 20.48 -7.54 -7.22
C PRO A 418 21.74 -8.21 -6.64
N LEU A 419 21.64 -9.49 -6.30
CA LEU A 419 22.81 -10.31 -6.02
C LEU A 419 23.50 -10.65 -7.34
N ILE A 420 24.74 -10.19 -7.50
CA ILE A 420 25.52 -10.42 -8.72
C ILE A 420 26.32 -11.72 -8.55
N ASP A 421 25.73 -12.82 -9.02
CA ASP A 421 26.34 -14.17 -9.06
C ASP A 421 26.27 -14.79 -10.45
N ASP A 422 26.76 -16.02 -10.62
CA ASP A 422 26.71 -16.72 -11.89
C ASP A 422 25.26 -16.96 -12.38
N ALA A 423 24.32 -17.21 -11.48
CA ALA A 423 22.92 -17.44 -11.82
C ALA A 423 22.28 -16.16 -12.39
N TRP A 424 22.52 -15.01 -11.72
CA TRP A 424 22.09 -13.70 -12.18
C TRP A 424 22.72 -13.37 -13.55
N LYS A 425 24.03 -13.59 -13.68
CA LYS A 425 24.75 -13.29 -14.93
C LYS A 425 24.28 -14.16 -16.09
N ARG A 426 24.07 -15.46 -15.89
CA ARG A 426 23.49 -16.34 -16.91
C ARG A 426 22.08 -15.92 -17.34
N LYS A 427 21.24 -15.57 -16.37
CA LYS A 427 19.86 -15.13 -16.64
C LYS A 427 19.81 -13.88 -17.50
N ASN A 428 20.71 -12.92 -17.28
CA ASN A 428 20.65 -11.60 -17.92
C ASN A 428 21.56 -11.50 -19.16
N PHE A 429 22.66 -12.29 -19.22
CA PHE A 429 23.71 -12.17 -20.26
C PHE A 429 24.15 -13.49 -20.87
N GLY A 430 23.57 -14.62 -20.46
CA GLY A 430 23.84 -15.94 -21.05
C GLY A 430 25.20 -16.55 -20.70
N LYS A 431 25.97 -16.00 -19.76
CA LYS A 431 27.31 -16.47 -19.39
C LYS A 431 27.59 -16.24 -17.90
N ASP A 432 28.57 -16.98 -17.37
CA ASP A 432 29.01 -16.82 -15.98
C ASP A 432 29.83 -15.55 -15.76
N LEU A 433 29.98 -15.17 -14.47
CA LEU A 433 30.91 -14.12 -14.06
C LEU A 433 32.34 -14.54 -14.38
N PHE A 434 33.12 -13.62 -14.91
CA PHE A 434 34.55 -13.77 -15.17
C PHE A 434 35.35 -12.62 -14.59
N LYS A 435 36.67 -12.74 -14.52
CA LYS A 435 37.56 -11.78 -13.86
C LYS A 435 37.36 -10.33 -14.31
N GLY A 436 37.17 -10.09 -15.62
CA GLY A 436 36.95 -8.75 -16.17
C GLY A 436 35.69 -8.05 -15.66
N ASP A 437 34.67 -8.80 -15.19
CA ASP A 437 33.48 -8.20 -14.59
C ASP A 437 33.82 -7.55 -13.23
N PHE A 438 34.74 -8.12 -12.46
CA PHE A 438 35.12 -7.63 -11.14
C PHE A 438 35.77 -6.25 -11.17
N ILE A 439 36.42 -5.88 -12.27
CA ILE A 439 37.08 -4.59 -12.44
C ILE A 439 36.10 -3.43 -12.20
N ASN A 440 34.94 -3.50 -12.84
CA ASN A 440 33.89 -2.50 -12.66
C ASN A 440 33.11 -2.68 -11.35
N LEU A 441 32.88 -3.94 -10.94
CA LEU A 441 32.21 -4.22 -9.65
C LEU A 441 33.03 -3.68 -8.48
N GLY A 442 34.38 -3.78 -8.52
CA GLY A 442 35.28 -3.29 -7.47
C GLY A 442 35.26 -1.78 -7.24
N ILE A 443 34.69 -1.02 -8.18
CA ILE A 443 34.48 0.42 -8.03
C ILE A 443 33.01 0.82 -7.94
N GLY A 444 32.14 -0.16 -7.69
CA GLY A 444 30.69 0.06 -7.54
C GLY A 444 29.97 0.43 -8.82
N GLN A 445 30.46 -0.05 -9.96
CA GLN A 445 29.91 0.20 -11.29
C GLN A 445 29.61 -1.11 -12.05
N GLY A 446 29.36 -1.02 -13.34
CA GLY A 446 29.00 -2.16 -14.20
C GLY A 446 27.60 -2.68 -13.85
N TYR A 447 27.51 -3.91 -13.35
CA TYR A 447 26.24 -4.53 -13.01
C TYR A 447 25.75 -4.20 -11.60
N MET A 448 26.58 -3.53 -10.78
CA MET A 448 26.24 -3.26 -9.39
C MET A 448 25.23 -2.13 -9.30
N LEU A 449 24.09 -2.43 -8.70
CA LEU A 449 23.01 -1.50 -8.43
C LEU A 449 22.56 -1.65 -6.97
N THR A 450 22.32 -0.53 -6.31
CA THR A 450 21.81 -0.47 -4.94
C THR A 450 20.67 0.52 -4.84
N THR A 451 19.76 0.28 -3.90
CA THR A 451 18.83 1.32 -3.48
C THR A 451 19.49 2.25 -2.46
N PRO A 452 19.04 3.50 -2.32
CA PRO A 452 19.54 4.40 -1.26
C PRO A 452 19.36 3.82 0.14
N LEU A 453 18.25 3.10 0.40
CA LEU A 453 18.06 2.35 1.65
C LEU A 453 19.17 1.33 1.87
N HIS A 454 19.51 0.54 0.84
CA HIS A 454 20.56 -0.47 0.97
C HIS A 454 21.94 0.17 1.19
N LEU A 455 22.21 1.28 0.50
CA LEU A 455 23.47 1.99 0.68
C LEU A 455 23.60 2.58 2.09
N SER A 456 22.50 3.10 2.64
CA SER A 456 22.45 3.54 4.04
C SER A 456 22.68 2.39 5.02
N LEU A 457 22.10 1.21 4.74
CA LEU A 457 22.33 0.00 5.53
C LEU A 457 23.80 -0.45 5.49
N ILE A 458 24.44 -0.44 4.32
CA ILE A 458 25.86 -0.78 4.18
C ILE A 458 26.74 0.18 5.00
N ALA A 459 26.43 1.48 4.97
CA ALA A 459 27.12 2.43 5.83
C ALA A 459 26.90 2.12 7.32
N GLY A 460 25.67 1.74 7.70
CA GLY A 460 25.35 1.28 9.06
C GLY A 460 26.11 0.03 9.47
N MET A 461 26.23 -0.97 8.58
CA MET A 461 27.01 -2.19 8.79
C MET A 461 28.47 -1.87 9.11
N LEU A 462 29.08 -0.97 8.34
CA LEU A 462 30.47 -0.55 8.55
C LEU A 462 30.63 0.19 9.87
N ALA A 463 29.76 1.14 10.17
CA ALA A 463 29.77 1.90 11.42
C ALA A 463 29.56 1.02 12.66
N SER A 464 28.83 -0.10 12.52
CA SER A 464 28.57 -1.08 13.57
C SER A 464 29.54 -2.28 13.52
N LYS A 465 30.71 -2.11 12.88
CA LYS A 465 31.77 -3.14 12.80
C LYS A 465 31.28 -4.48 12.25
N GLY A 466 30.48 -4.41 11.20
CA GLY A 466 29.93 -5.55 10.50
C GLY A 466 28.64 -6.11 11.07
N GLN A 467 28.18 -5.65 12.23
CA GLN A 467 26.91 -6.08 12.82
C GLN A 467 25.76 -5.20 12.32
N TYR A 468 24.56 -5.78 12.12
CA TYR A 468 23.40 -5.01 11.71
C TYR A 468 22.08 -5.71 11.99
N LYS A 469 20.99 -4.94 11.94
CA LYS A 469 19.61 -5.42 11.87
C LYS A 469 18.96 -4.94 10.60
N LEU A 470 17.87 -5.55 10.18
CA LEU A 470 17.12 -5.05 9.05
C LEU A 470 16.42 -3.75 9.40
N PRO A 471 16.49 -2.74 8.52
CA PRO A 471 15.82 -1.46 8.72
C PRO A 471 14.30 -1.62 8.82
N HIS A 472 13.66 -0.76 9.63
CA HIS A 472 12.21 -0.80 9.84
C HIS A 472 11.63 0.60 10.05
N LEU A 473 10.34 0.74 9.75
CA LEU A 473 9.54 1.93 10.05
C LEU A 473 8.66 1.73 11.30
N VAL A 474 8.13 0.52 11.49
CA VAL A 474 7.24 0.16 12.62
C VAL A 474 7.75 -1.10 13.30
N ASN A 475 7.77 -2.21 12.57
CA ASN A 475 8.10 -3.52 13.12
C ASN A 475 9.59 -3.70 13.28
N LYS A 476 10.02 -3.75 14.52
CA LYS A 476 11.39 -4.04 14.88
C LYS A 476 11.72 -5.51 14.57
N ASN A 477 12.72 -5.73 13.73
CA ASN A 477 13.31 -7.03 13.55
C ASN A 477 14.45 -7.21 14.58
N ASP A 478 14.25 -8.11 15.52
CA ASP A 478 15.24 -8.37 16.59
C ASP A 478 16.36 -9.34 16.18
N LEU A 479 16.31 -9.88 14.95
CA LEU A 479 17.37 -10.74 14.46
C LEU A 479 18.64 -9.91 14.19
N ASP A 480 19.75 -10.38 14.74
CA ASP A 480 21.07 -9.84 14.48
C ASP A 480 21.70 -10.52 13.25
N PHE A 481 22.27 -9.72 12.40
CA PHE A 481 23.00 -10.14 11.21
C PHE A 481 24.44 -9.65 11.27
N SER A 482 25.32 -10.27 10.52
CA SER A 482 26.70 -9.82 10.33
C SER A 482 27.14 -10.01 8.89
N ILE A 483 27.97 -9.08 8.41
CA ILE A 483 28.69 -9.30 7.15
C ILE A 483 29.77 -10.37 7.35
N ASP A 484 30.05 -11.11 6.27
CA ASP A 484 31.05 -12.19 6.28
C ASP A 484 32.49 -11.62 6.15
N VAL A 485 32.95 -11.00 7.24
CA VAL A 485 34.31 -10.45 7.35
C VAL A 485 34.87 -10.66 8.76
N GLU A 486 36.13 -11.08 8.82
CA GLU A 486 36.86 -11.20 10.08
C GLU A 486 38.03 -10.24 10.06
N ILE A 487 37.92 -9.12 10.76
CA ILE A 487 38.98 -8.11 10.88
C ILE A 487 39.21 -7.68 12.32
N GLN A 488 40.45 -7.25 12.60
CA GLN A 488 40.85 -6.86 13.95
C GLN A 488 40.25 -5.49 14.31
N GLU A 489 40.08 -5.23 15.61
CA GLU A 489 39.57 -3.97 16.12
C GLU A 489 40.37 -2.74 15.61
N ALA A 490 41.71 -2.88 15.51
CA ALA A 490 42.55 -1.83 15.01
C ALA A 490 42.30 -1.47 13.53
N ASP A 491 41.84 -2.42 12.72
CA ASP A 491 41.50 -2.21 11.31
C ASP A 491 40.15 -1.53 11.16
N TRP A 492 39.18 -1.85 12.04
CA TRP A 492 37.90 -1.12 12.09
C TRP A 492 38.07 0.38 12.40
N VAL A 493 39.07 0.72 13.22
CA VAL A 493 39.36 2.12 13.56
C VAL A 493 39.95 2.88 12.36
N LYS A 494 40.63 2.19 11.45
CA LYS A 494 41.23 2.79 10.25
C LYS A 494 40.25 2.92 9.07
N LEU A 495 39.26 2.04 9.03
CA LEU A 495 38.18 2.03 8.03
C LEU A 495 37.14 3.08 8.32
#